data_997da0d7144b72831c79e842bb9ac5db
#
_entry.id   997da0d7144b72831c79e842bb9ac5db
#
_cell.length_a   1.000
_cell.length_b   1.000
_cell.length_c   1.000
_cell.angle_alpha   90.00
_cell.angle_beta   90.00
_cell.angle_gamma   90.00
#
_symmetry.space_group_name_H-M   'P 1'
#
loop_
_entity.id
_entity.type
_entity.pdbx_description
1 polymer ?
#
loop_
_entity_poly.entity_id
_entity_poly.type
_entity_poly.pdbx_seq_one_letter_code
_entity_poly.pdbx_strand_id
1 'polypeptide(L)'
;MNILLTGASRGIGAATLATLTDAGHRVVGHSTTGAGALLAADFSDPAAPRALWDEALAELGHIAVLVNNAGVFEAIADDSDDAAWHAAWSRTLAINLQASADLSRLALAHFRTRGGGRIVNVASRAAYRGDSPQHWHYAASKAGMIAMTKSIARGYAADNILAFAVCPGFTMTGMAEEYLGSRGGEKLLADIPLGRVADASEIAETIRWLASDAPASATGAVIDVNGASYVR
;
A
#
# COMPACT_ATOMS: atom_id res chain seq x y z
N MET A 1 -12.15 -15.03 -1.86
CA MET A 1 -12.44 -14.06 -0.78
C MET A 1 -12.95 -12.78 -1.42
N ASN A 2 -13.62 -11.91 -0.64
CA ASN A 2 -14.04 -10.58 -1.07
C ASN A 2 -13.01 -9.56 -0.57
N ILE A 3 -12.40 -8.80 -1.47
CA ILE A 3 -11.22 -7.97 -1.21
C ILE A 3 -11.49 -6.53 -1.68
N LEU A 4 -11.20 -5.55 -0.83
CA LEU A 4 -11.08 -4.15 -1.21
C LEU A 4 -9.60 -3.82 -1.43
N LEU A 5 -9.26 -3.36 -2.65
CA LEU A 5 -7.90 -2.98 -3.04
C LEU A 5 -7.85 -1.49 -3.40
N THR A 6 -7.06 -0.70 -2.68
CA THR A 6 -6.88 0.72 -3.01
C THR A 6 -5.74 0.96 -3.99
N GLY A 7 -5.88 1.97 -4.88
CA GLY A 7 -4.84 2.33 -5.85
C GLY A 7 -4.61 1.28 -6.93
N ALA A 8 -5.69 0.73 -7.49
CA ALA A 8 -5.67 -0.41 -8.42
C ALA A 8 -5.44 -0.05 -9.90
N SER A 9 -5.30 1.23 -10.25
CA SER A 9 -5.29 1.66 -11.66
C SER A 9 -3.97 1.44 -12.39
N ARG A 10 -2.85 1.29 -11.68
CA ARG A 10 -1.50 1.16 -12.28
C ARG A 10 -0.51 0.46 -11.35
N GLY A 11 0.66 0.11 -11.91
CA GLY A 11 1.80 -0.40 -11.16
C GLY A 11 1.47 -1.62 -10.28
N ILE A 12 1.92 -1.59 -9.03
CA ILE A 12 1.69 -2.67 -8.06
C ILE A 12 0.19 -2.95 -7.88
N GLY A 13 -0.64 -1.91 -7.82
CA GLY A 13 -2.08 -2.08 -7.62
C GLY A 13 -2.76 -2.79 -8.78
N ALA A 14 -2.45 -2.45 -10.02
CA ALA A 14 -3.01 -3.12 -11.19
C ALA A 14 -2.54 -4.59 -11.29
N ALA A 15 -1.26 -4.85 -11.02
CA ALA A 15 -0.74 -6.22 -10.96
C ALA A 15 -1.42 -7.02 -9.84
N THR A 16 -1.63 -6.40 -8.65
CA THR A 16 -2.32 -7.04 -7.52
C THR A 16 -3.79 -7.35 -7.86
N LEU A 17 -4.48 -6.42 -8.54
CA LEU A 17 -5.86 -6.65 -8.99
C LEU A 17 -5.94 -7.88 -9.90
N ALA A 18 -5.07 -7.95 -10.90
CA ALA A 18 -5.00 -9.09 -11.82
C ALA A 18 -4.68 -10.40 -11.07
N THR A 19 -3.59 -10.43 -10.29
CA THR A 19 -3.15 -11.60 -9.54
C THR A 19 -4.23 -12.14 -8.59
N LEU A 20 -4.94 -11.26 -7.87
CA LEU A 20 -6.01 -11.67 -6.96
C LEU A 20 -7.25 -12.17 -7.73
N THR A 21 -7.58 -11.55 -8.85
CA THR A 21 -8.72 -11.98 -9.70
C THR A 21 -8.44 -13.33 -10.34
N ASP A 22 -7.22 -13.54 -10.88
CA ASP A 22 -6.79 -14.81 -11.48
C ASP A 22 -6.74 -15.94 -10.44
N ALA A 23 -6.48 -15.62 -9.17
CA ALA A 23 -6.59 -16.56 -8.06
C ALA A 23 -8.03 -16.85 -7.61
N GLY A 24 -9.04 -16.33 -8.31
CA GLY A 24 -10.46 -16.58 -8.04
C GLY A 24 -11.05 -15.76 -6.90
N HIS A 25 -10.40 -14.66 -6.50
CA HIS A 25 -10.97 -13.74 -5.53
C HIS A 25 -11.90 -12.72 -6.19
N ARG A 26 -12.89 -12.27 -5.46
CA ARG A 26 -13.75 -11.16 -5.87
C ARG A 26 -13.14 -9.85 -5.35
N VAL A 27 -12.67 -9.02 -6.25
CA VAL A 27 -11.91 -7.81 -5.89
C VAL A 27 -12.67 -6.57 -6.37
N VAL A 28 -12.93 -5.65 -5.45
CA VAL A 28 -13.30 -4.28 -5.76
C VAL A 28 -12.05 -3.43 -5.68
N GLY A 29 -11.65 -2.88 -6.82
CA GLY A 29 -10.50 -1.98 -6.96
C GLY A 29 -10.93 -0.52 -6.86
N HIS A 30 -10.02 0.34 -6.42
CA HIS A 30 -10.23 1.78 -6.31
C HIS A 30 -9.14 2.55 -7.05
N SER A 31 -9.49 3.71 -7.59
CA SER A 31 -8.58 4.75 -8.06
C SER A 31 -9.13 6.15 -7.77
N THR A 32 -8.30 7.18 -7.87
CA THR A 32 -8.74 8.57 -7.64
C THR A 32 -9.91 8.98 -8.55
N THR A 33 -9.95 8.51 -9.80
CA THR A 33 -10.93 8.94 -10.82
C THR A 33 -11.98 7.88 -11.15
N GLY A 34 -11.86 6.64 -10.66
CA GLY A 34 -12.81 5.58 -10.96
C GLY A 34 -12.78 5.10 -12.41
N ALA A 35 -11.61 5.09 -13.07
CA ALA A 35 -11.51 4.67 -14.45
C ALA A 35 -11.85 3.17 -14.63
N GLY A 36 -12.65 2.83 -15.63
CA GLY A 36 -13.09 1.47 -15.90
C GLY A 36 -14.08 0.95 -14.85
N ALA A 37 -13.80 -0.23 -14.28
CA ALA A 37 -14.60 -0.86 -13.22
C ALA A 37 -14.11 -0.52 -11.80
N LEU A 38 -13.27 0.52 -11.64
CA LEU A 38 -12.75 0.93 -10.35
C LEU A 38 -13.69 1.92 -9.67
N LEU A 39 -13.84 1.84 -8.36
CA LEU A 39 -14.52 2.86 -7.58
C LEU A 39 -13.68 4.13 -7.49
N ALA A 40 -14.33 5.28 -7.52
CA ALA A 40 -13.68 6.59 -7.43
C ALA A 40 -13.59 7.09 -6.00
N ALA A 41 -12.39 7.47 -5.54
CA ALA A 41 -12.24 8.20 -4.28
C ALA A 41 -10.93 9.00 -4.27
N ASP A 42 -10.99 10.30 -4.01
CA ASP A 42 -9.78 11.11 -3.81
C ASP A 42 -9.44 11.17 -2.32
N PHE A 43 -8.41 10.50 -1.90
CA PHE A 43 -7.98 10.46 -0.49
C PHE A 43 -7.36 11.77 0.03
N SER A 44 -7.32 12.82 -0.79
CA SER A 44 -7.12 14.17 -0.28
C SER A 44 -8.37 14.73 0.41
N ASP A 45 -9.56 14.13 0.15
CA ASP A 45 -10.80 14.39 0.87
C ASP A 45 -10.91 13.43 2.07
N PRO A 46 -10.99 13.93 3.32
CA PRO A 46 -11.13 13.10 4.51
C PRO A 46 -12.40 12.24 4.56
N ALA A 47 -13.44 12.58 3.78
CA ALA A 47 -14.68 11.79 3.71
C ALA A 47 -14.57 10.61 2.75
N ALA A 48 -13.63 10.65 1.79
CA ALA A 48 -13.53 9.66 0.72
C ALA A 48 -13.26 8.22 1.21
N PRO A 49 -12.45 7.94 2.25
CA PRO A 49 -12.26 6.57 2.73
C PRO A 49 -13.56 5.92 3.22
N ARG A 50 -14.44 6.69 3.90
CA ARG A 50 -15.73 6.18 4.36
C ARG A 50 -16.65 5.89 3.18
N ALA A 51 -16.78 6.80 2.24
CA ALA A 51 -17.62 6.63 1.06
C ALA A 51 -17.18 5.40 0.24
N LEU A 52 -15.88 5.26 -0.01
CA LEU A 52 -15.31 4.09 -0.70
C LEU A 52 -15.61 2.77 0.02
N TRP A 53 -15.45 2.75 1.35
CA TRP A 53 -15.74 1.55 2.14
C TRP A 53 -17.20 1.13 2.01
N ASP A 54 -18.12 2.08 2.16
CA ASP A 54 -19.57 1.81 2.13
C ASP A 54 -20.01 1.33 0.73
N GLU A 55 -19.46 1.91 -0.35
CA GLU A 55 -19.72 1.50 -1.73
C GLU A 55 -19.14 0.10 -2.02
N ALA A 56 -17.90 -0.16 -1.64
CA ALA A 56 -17.28 -1.47 -1.80
C ALA A 56 -18.01 -2.56 -0.99
N LEU A 57 -18.49 -2.23 0.21
CA LEU A 57 -19.26 -3.14 1.04
C LEU A 57 -20.63 -3.46 0.41
N ALA A 58 -21.28 -2.46 -0.19
CA ALA A 58 -22.55 -2.65 -0.91
C ALA A 58 -22.37 -3.59 -2.13
N GLU A 59 -21.27 -3.43 -2.86
CA GLU A 59 -20.96 -4.27 -4.02
C GLU A 59 -20.57 -5.70 -3.63
N LEU A 60 -19.69 -5.87 -2.62
CA LEU A 60 -19.17 -7.18 -2.21
C LEU A 60 -20.11 -7.95 -1.27
N GLY A 61 -21.02 -7.27 -0.59
CA GLY A 61 -21.86 -7.82 0.47
C GLY A 61 -21.12 -8.01 1.80
N HIS A 62 -19.84 -8.36 1.76
CA HIS A 62 -18.92 -8.37 2.88
C HIS A 62 -17.48 -8.22 2.37
N ILE A 63 -16.61 -7.66 3.18
CA ILE A 63 -15.16 -7.54 2.91
C ILE A 63 -14.44 -8.47 3.86
N ALA A 64 -13.61 -9.36 3.36
CA ALA A 64 -12.77 -10.27 4.14
C ALA A 64 -11.31 -9.79 4.22
N VAL A 65 -10.87 -9.01 3.23
CA VAL A 65 -9.50 -8.50 3.13
C VAL A 65 -9.52 -7.04 2.68
N LEU A 66 -8.71 -6.21 3.35
CA LEU A 66 -8.38 -4.85 2.95
C LEU A 66 -6.92 -4.80 2.51
N VAL A 67 -6.66 -4.34 1.27
CA VAL A 67 -5.31 -4.06 0.77
C VAL A 67 -5.15 -2.55 0.60
N ASN A 68 -4.38 -1.92 1.50
CA ASN A 68 -4.01 -0.52 1.44
C ASN A 68 -2.76 -0.36 0.57
N ASN A 69 -2.95 -0.09 -0.71
CA ASN A 69 -1.88 0.10 -1.68
C ASN A 69 -1.82 1.54 -2.24
N ALA A 70 -2.92 2.30 -2.22
CA ALA A 70 -2.92 3.68 -2.69
C ALA A 70 -1.81 4.52 -2.04
N GLY A 71 -1.14 5.34 -2.86
CA GLY A 71 -0.08 6.21 -2.37
C GLY A 71 0.47 7.13 -3.46
N VAL A 72 1.03 8.24 -3.02
CA VAL A 72 1.73 9.22 -3.84
C VAL A 72 3.21 9.26 -3.43
N PHE A 73 4.05 9.59 -4.40
CA PHE A 73 5.49 9.82 -4.24
C PHE A 73 5.83 11.11 -5.00
N GLU A 74 5.73 12.22 -4.30
CA GLU A 74 5.90 13.57 -4.84
C GLU A 74 7.11 14.22 -4.15
N ALA A 75 7.94 14.91 -4.91
CA ALA A 75 9.10 15.60 -4.36
C ALA A 75 8.72 16.98 -3.83
N ILE A 76 9.35 17.40 -2.73
CA ILE A 76 9.33 18.78 -2.24
C ILE A 76 10.75 19.17 -1.81
N ALA A 77 11.25 20.29 -2.30
CA ALA A 77 12.56 20.78 -1.93
C ALA A 77 12.54 21.39 -0.51
N ASP A 78 13.63 21.24 0.21
CA ASP A 78 13.77 21.73 1.60
C ASP A 78 13.87 23.27 1.69
N ASP A 79 14.16 23.93 0.57
CA ASP A 79 14.14 25.38 0.39
C ASP A 79 12.83 25.94 -0.21
N SER A 80 11.80 25.11 -0.34
CA SER A 80 10.45 25.55 -0.76
C SER A 80 9.86 26.50 0.28
N ASP A 81 8.91 27.35 -0.15
CA ASP A 81 8.16 28.16 0.80
C ASP A 81 7.32 27.31 1.77
N ASP A 82 6.99 27.90 2.93
CA ASP A 82 6.27 27.19 4.01
C ASP A 82 4.92 26.64 3.54
N ALA A 83 4.21 27.34 2.66
CA ALA A 83 2.89 26.92 2.18
C ALA A 83 2.99 25.68 1.31
N ALA A 84 3.93 25.66 0.36
CA ALA A 84 4.22 24.50 -0.48
C ALA A 84 4.72 23.31 0.36
N TRP A 85 5.61 23.55 1.32
CA TRP A 85 6.10 22.53 2.23
C TRP A 85 4.96 21.87 3.01
N HIS A 86 4.13 22.67 3.69
CA HIS A 86 3.00 22.15 4.48
C HIS A 86 1.96 21.44 3.61
N ALA A 87 1.69 21.95 2.41
CA ALA A 87 0.75 21.31 1.48
C ALA A 87 1.23 19.92 1.06
N ALA A 88 2.51 19.77 0.70
CA ALA A 88 3.09 18.50 0.29
C ALA A 88 3.06 17.46 1.43
N TRP A 89 3.43 17.88 2.65
CA TRP A 89 3.35 17.03 3.84
C TRP A 89 1.92 16.58 4.13
N SER A 90 0.99 17.53 4.19
CA SER A 90 -0.42 17.26 4.49
C SER A 90 -1.02 16.30 3.46
N ARG A 91 -0.80 16.56 2.18
CA ARG A 91 -1.29 15.71 1.09
C ARG A 91 -0.71 14.30 1.16
N THR A 92 0.60 14.17 1.34
CA THR A 92 1.24 12.86 1.41
C THR A 92 0.77 12.06 2.62
N LEU A 93 0.68 12.67 3.78
CA LEU A 93 0.19 11.99 4.99
C LEU A 93 -1.29 11.64 4.87
N ALA A 94 -2.13 12.50 4.30
CA ALA A 94 -3.54 12.22 4.07
C ALA A 94 -3.73 10.97 3.19
N ILE A 95 -3.05 10.92 2.05
CA ILE A 95 -3.22 9.84 1.08
C ILE A 95 -2.53 8.55 1.53
N ASN A 96 -1.26 8.63 1.94
CA ASN A 96 -0.46 7.42 2.19
C ASN A 96 -0.72 6.78 3.55
N LEU A 97 -1.11 7.57 4.56
CA LEU A 97 -1.22 7.10 5.94
C LEU A 97 -2.63 7.25 6.50
N GLN A 98 -3.21 8.45 6.49
CA GLN A 98 -4.49 8.71 7.13
C GLN A 98 -5.62 7.90 6.48
N ALA A 99 -5.72 7.89 5.14
CA ALA A 99 -6.73 7.11 4.43
C ALA A 99 -6.62 5.61 4.75
N SER A 100 -5.39 5.08 4.81
CA SER A 100 -5.15 3.67 5.20
C SER A 100 -5.56 3.40 6.65
N ALA A 101 -5.36 4.36 7.56
CA ALA A 101 -5.78 4.26 8.96
C ALA A 101 -7.32 4.28 9.07
N ASP A 102 -7.99 5.16 8.34
CA ASP A 102 -9.45 5.26 8.34
C ASP A 102 -10.10 4.01 7.78
N LEU A 103 -9.62 3.50 6.64
CA LEU A 103 -10.08 2.23 6.08
C LEU A 103 -9.81 1.05 7.02
N SER A 104 -8.64 1.01 7.65
CA SER A 104 -8.32 -0.04 8.63
C SER A 104 -9.25 0.01 9.83
N ARG A 105 -9.60 1.20 10.34
CA ARG A 105 -10.57 1.37 11.43
C ARG A 105 -11.97 0.85 11.05
N LEU A 106 -12.40 1.09 9.81
CA LEU A 106 -13.66 0.56 9.28
C LEU A 106 -13.60 -0.97 9.14
N ALA A 107 -12.49 -1.48 8.63
CA ALA A 107 -12.24 -2.91 8.50
C ALA A 107 -12.28 -3.61 9.86
N LEU A 108 -11.63 -3.07 10.90
CA LEU A 108 -11.65 -3.63 12.26
C LEU A 108 -13.07 -3.78 12.80
N ALA A 109 -13.91 -2.75 12.66
CA ALA A 109 -15.30 -2.79 13.09
C ALA A 109 -16.10 -3.89 12.34
N HIS A 110 -15.91 -3.97 11.01
CA HIS A 110 -16.56 -4.96 10.17
C HIS A 110 -16.07 -6.39 10.46
N PHE A 111 -14.76 -6.60 10.54
CA PHE A 111 -14.16 -7.92 10.75
C PHE A 111 -14.57 -8.55 12.09
N ARG A 112 -14.71 -7.75 13.14
CA ARG A 112 -15.22 -8.25 14.44
C ARG A 112 -16.61 -8.86 14.31
N THR A 113 -17.48 -8.32 13.46
CA THR A 113 -18.82 -8.87 13.25
C THR A 113 -18.84 -10.12 12.36
N ARG A 114 -17.70 -10.46 11.74
CA ARG A 114 -17.54 -11.54 10.78
C ARG A 114 -16.61 -12.65 11.24
N GLY A 115 -16.09 -12.57 12.46
CA GLY A 115 -15.18 -13.58 13.03
C GLY A 115 -13.74 -13.47 12.54
N GLY A 116 -13.35 -12.31 12.01
CA GLY A 116 -11.98 -12.03 11.59
C GLY A 116 -11.86 -11.44 10.19
N GLY A 117 -10.62 -11.17 9.79
CA GLY A 117 -10.28 -10.62 8.48
C GLY A 117 -8.79 -10.31 8.36
N ARG A 118 -8.37 -9.81 7.20
CA ARG A 118 -6.95 -9.50 6.94
C ARG A 118 -6.78 -8.07 6.44
N ILE A 119 -5.70 -7.43 6.88
CA ILE A 119 -5.24 -6.13 6.40
C ILE A 119 -3.83 -6.30 5.85
N VAL A 120 -3.60 -5.92 4.60
CA VAL A 120 -2.28 -5.89 3.96
C VAL A 120 -1.95 -4.45 3.60
N ASN A 121 -0.90 -3.92 4.19
CA ASN A 121 -0.44 -2.54 3.98
C ASN A 121 0.79 -2.52 3.07
N VAL A 122 0.72 -1.83 1.94
CA VAL A 122 1.86 -1.65 1.04
C VAL A 122 2.66 -0.43 1.49
N ALA A 123 3.70 -0.71 2.29
CA ALA A 123 4.64 0.28 2.79
C ALA A 123 5.74 0.58 1.75
N SER A 124 7.01 0.61 2.16
CA SER A 124 8.18 0.81 1.31
C SER A 124 9.46 0.49 2.09
N ARG A 125 10.54 0.11 1.41
CA ARG A 125 11.87 0.09 2.01
C ARG A 125 12.29 1.46 2.57
N ALA A 126 11.75 2.56 2.03
CA ALA A 126 11.96 3.91 2.51
C ALA A 126 11.55 4.09 3.98
N ALA A 127 10.62 3.29 4.48
CA ALA A 127 10.20 3.29 5.88
C ALA A 127 11.33 2.96 6.87
N TYR A 128 12.37 2.31 6.41
CA TYR A 128 13.52 1.89 7.23
C TYR A 128 14.80 2.64 6.88
N ARG A 129 15.12 2.73 5.58
CA ARG A 129 16.38 3.34 5.15
C ARG A 129 16.30 4.85 4.89
N GLY A 130 15.08 5.41 4.93
CA GLY A 130 14.81 6.73 4.40
C GLY A 130 14.74 6.76 2.88
N ASP A 131 14.59 7.95 2.33
CA ASP A 131 14.56 8.22 0.89
C ASP A 131 15.41 9.44 0.56
N SER A 132 15.31 9.99 -0.65
CA SER A 132 16.04 11.19 -1.03
C SER A 132 15.66 12.41 -0.16
N PRO A 133 16.49 13.45 -0.11
CA PRO A 133 16.22 14.66 0.68
C PRO A 133 14.86 15.33 0.36
N GLN A 134 14.30 15.07 -0.81
CA GLN A 134 13.02 15.65 -1.24
C GLN A 134 11.79 14.80 -0.84
N HIS A 135 11.97 13.66 -0.13
CA HIS A 135 10.91 12.70 0.13
C HIS A 135 10.78 12.30 1.62
N TRP A 136 11.08 13.21 2.55
CA TRP A 136 10.98 12.92 4.00
C TRP A 136 9.57 12.52 4.41
N HIS A 137 8.56 13.25 3.91
CA HIS A 137 7.14 13.01 4.18
C HIS A 137 6.68 11.64 3.65
N TYR A 138 7.22 11.20 2.51
CA TYR A 138 6.96 9.86 2.00
C TYR A 138 7.53 8.79 2.93
N ALA A 139 8.82 8.88 3.27
CA ALA A 139 9.46 7.93 4.19
C ALA A 139 8.75 7.89 5.55
N ALA A 140 8.39 9.05 6.11
CA ALA A 140 7.63 9.16 7.35
C ALA A 140 6.25 8.49 7.25
N SER A 141 5.50 8.71 6.15
CA SER A 141 4.20 8.09 5.92
C SER A 141 4.28 6.57 5.88
N LYS A 142 5.30 6.03 5.20
CA LYS A 142 5.51 4.58 5.07
C LYS A 142 6.02 3.93 6.36
N ALA A 143 6.82 4.64 7.15
CA ALA A 143 7.21 4.21 8.50
C ALA A 143 6.00 4.17 9.46
N GLY A 144 5.14 5.19 9.41
CA GLY A 144 3.88 5.23 10.16
C GLY A 144 2.97 4.04 9.81
N MET A 145 2.89 3.67 8.52
CA MET A 145 2.11 2.52 8.05
C MET A 145 2.60 1.19 8.65
N ILE A 146 3.92 0.99 8.78
CA ILE A 146 4.50 -0.19 9.43
C ILE A 146 4.17 -0.22 10.92
N ALA A 147 4.32 0.92 11.61
CA ALA A 147 4.01 1.03 13.04
C ALA A 147 2.52 0.75 13.30
N MET A 148 1.63 1.30 12.46
CA MET A 148 0.19 1.03 12.49
C MET A 148 -0.10 -0.46 12.28
N THR A 149 0.52 -1.11 11.29
CA THR A 149 0.37 -2.54 11.03
C THR A 149 0.69 -3.38 12.27
N LYS A 150 1.82 -3.11 12.93
CA LYS A 150 2.25 -3.82 14.15
C LYS A 150 1.28 -3.58 15.31
N SER A 151 0.76 -2.36 15.45
CA SER A 151 -0.23 -2.02 16.48
C SER A 151 -1.54 -2.78 16.26
N ILE A 152 -2.02 -2.85 15.02
CA ILE A 152 -3.22 -3.61 14.67
C ILE A 152 -3.00 -5.11 14.94
N ALA A 153 -1.90 -5.69 14.47
CA ALA A 153 -1.59 -7.09 14.68
C ALA A 153 -1.58 -7.46 16.18
N ARG A 154 -0.93 -6.63 17.02
CA ARG A 154 -0.86 -6.87 18.47
C ARG A 154 -2.20 -6.66 19.17
N GLY A 155 -2.99 -5.71 18.72
CA GLY A 155 -4.24 -5.33 19.40
C GLY A 155 -5.43 -6.23 19.07
N TYR A 156 -5.43 -6.88 17.88
CA TYR A 156 -6.63 -7.52 17.35
C TYR A 156 -6.44 -8.97 16.89
N ALA A 157 -5.26 -9.57 17.13
CA ALA A 157 -5.02 -10.99 16.79
C ALA A 157 -6.00 -11.93 17.50
N ALA A 158 -6.41 -11.64 18.74
CA ALA A 158 -7.39 -12.41 19.48
C ALA A 158 -8.80 -12.40 18.82
N ASP A 159 -9.10 -11.34 18.06
CA ASP A 159 -10.34 -11.22 17.27
C ASP A 159 -10.20 -11.92 15.88
N ASN A 160 -9.12 -12.70 15.66
CA ASN A 160 -8.77 -13.28 14.36
C ASN A 160 -8.60 -12.24 13.25
N ILE A 161 -8.15 -11.03 13.60
CA ILE A 161 -7.83 -9.97 12.65
C ILE A 161 -6.31 -9.91 12.47
N LEU A 162 -5.87 -10.22 11.27
CA LEU A 162 -4.47 -10.35 10.93
C LEU A 162 -4.01 -9.13 10.13
N ALA A 163 -2.86 -8.58 10.46
CA ALA A 163 -2.31 -7.43 9.77
C ALA A 163 -0.86 -7.68 9.33
N PHE A 164 -0.56 -7.30 8.10
CA PHE A 164 0.73 -7.52 7.45
C PHE A 164 1.17 -6.26 6.73
N ALA A 165 2.47 -6.09 6.52
CA ALA A 165 3.00 -5.07 5.64
C ALA A 165 3.94 -5.69 4.60
N VAL A 166 3.96 -5.10 3.41
CA VAL A 166 4.93 -5.37 2.35
C VAL A 166 5.77 -4.12 2.15
N CYS A 167 7.08 -4.28 2.02
CA CYS A 167 8.03 -3.21 1.77
C CYS A 167 8.70 -3.39 0.40
N PRO A 168 8.08 -2.90 -0.68
CA PRO A 168 8.69 -2.91 -1.99
C PRO A 168 9.96 -2.07 -2.03
N GLY A 169 10.91 -2.47 -2.86
CA GLY A 169 11.97 -1.63 -3.36
C GLY A 169 11.54 -0.85 -4.60
N PHE A 170 12.50 -0.48 -5.43
CA PHE A 170 12.17 -0.01 -6.78
C PHE A 170 11.45 -1.13 -7.53
N THR A 171 10.31 -0.77 -8.10
CA THR A 171 9.44 -1.71 -8.80
C THR A 171 9.21 -1.20 -10.22
N MET A 172 9.25 -2.09 -11.19
CA MET A 172 9.00 -1.76 -12.59
C MET A 172 7.56 -1.25 -12.74
N THR A 173 7.46 0.04 -12.91
CA THR A 173 6.24 0.80 -13.18
C THR A 173 6.58 1.87 -14.21
N GLY A 174 5.61 2.48 -14.88
CA GLY A 174 5.90 3.45 -15.94
C GLY A 174 6.91 4.55 -15.55
N MET A 175 6.91 5.01 -14.28
CA MET A 175 7.92 5.96 -13.78
C MET A 175 9.33 5.34 -13.64
N ALA A 176 9.40 4.06 -13.32
CA ALA A 176 10.69 3.37 -13.20
C ALA A 176 11.33 3.11 -14.56
N GLU A 177 10.54 2.83 -15.60
CA GLU A 177 11.02 2.67 -16.97
C GLU A 177 11.69 3.94 -17.50
N GLU A 178 11.04 5.10 -17.30
CA GLU A 178 11.59 6.40 -17.67
C GLU A 178 12.88 6.71 -16.91
N TYR A 179 12.93 6.41 -15.61
CA TYR A 179 14.12 6.65 -14.79
C TYR A 179 15.28 5.71 -15.14
N LEU A 180 15.00 4.42 -15.42
CA LEU A 180 16.02 3.45 -15.86
C LEU A 180 16.61 3.78 -17.23
N GLY A 181 15.80 4.37 -18.12
CA GLY A 181 16.28 4.89 -19.41
C GLY A 181 17.11 6.17 -19.31
N SER A 182 17.16 6.79 -18.13
CA SER A 182 17.94 8.00 -17.85
C SER A 182 19.34 7.66 -17.30
N ARG A 183 20.23 8.66 -17.23
CA ARG A 183 21.59 8.52 -16.67
C ARG A 183 21.63 8.09 -15.17
N GLY A 184 20.49 8.04 -14.48
CA GLY A 184 20.36 7.57 -13.11
C GLY A 184 20.15 6.06 -12.97
N GLY A 185 19.79 5.36 -14.06
CA GLY A 185 19.40 3.94 -14.03
C GLY A 185 20.53 3.01 -13.58
N GLU A 186 21.75 3.20 -14.07
CA GLU A 186 22.90 2.37 -13.66
C GLU A 186 23.20 2.50 -12.17
N LYS A 187 23.14 3.71 -11.61
CA LYS A 187 23.34 3.95 -10.18
C LYS A 187 22.24 3.31 -9.33
N LEU A 188 21.01 3.34 -9.81
CA LEU A 188 19.89 2.69 -9.17
C LEU A 188 20.09 1.16 -9.12
N LEU A 189 20.47 0.55 -10.24
CA LEU A 189 20.70 -0.89 -10.33
C LEU A 189 21.88 -1.33 -9.46
N ALA A 190 22.94 -0.52 -9.37
CA ALA A 190 24.09 -0.79 -8.50
C ALA A 190 23.71 -0.83 -6.99
N ASP A 191 22.63 -0.16 -6.60
CA ASP A 191 22.09 -0.20 -5.20
C ASP A 191 21.21 -1.44 -4.94
N ILE A 192 20.96 -2.27 -5.93
CA ILE A 192 20.13 -3.46 -5.82
C ILE A 192 20.96 -4.73 -6.04
N PRO A 193 21.34 -5.48 -4.97
CA PRO A 193 22.17 -6.69 -5.12
C PRO A 193 21.61 -7.75 -6.08
N LEU A 194 20.28 -7.83 -6.24
CA LEU A 194 19.64 -8.71 -7.23
C LEU A 194 19.96 -8.32 -8.69
N GLY A 195 20.53 -7.13 -8.92
CA GLY A 195 20.93 -6.63 -10.25
C GLY A 195 19.78 -6.15 -11.14
N ARG A 196 18.54 -6.14 -10.62
CA ARG A 196 17.36 -5.62 -11.32
C ARG A 196 16.36 -5.02 -10.36
N VAL A 197 15.48 -4.20 -10.86
CA VAL A 197 14.26 -3.80 -10.13
C VAL A 197 13.28 -4.98 -10.06
N ALA A 198 12.41 -4.98 -9.06
CA ALA A 198 11.37 -5.99 -8.95
C ALA A 198 10.26 -5.72 -9.99
N ASP A 199 9.68 -6.78 -10.54
CA ASP A 199 8.45 -6.66 -11.30
C ASP A 199 7.25 -6.42 -10.37
N ALA A 200 6.25 -5.68 -10.84
CA ALA A 200 5.04 -5.44 -10.05
C ALA A 200 4.31 -6.74 -9.66
N SER A 201 4.42 -7.78 -10.48
CA SER A 201 3.89 -9.13 -10.22
C SER A 201 4.54 -9.82 -9.02
N GLU A 202 5.82 -9.58 -8.74
CA GLU A 202 6.51 -10.17 -7.57
C GLU A 202 5.95 -9.61 -6.26
N ILE A 203 5.66 -8.30 -6.25
CA ILE A 203 4.98 -7.67 -5.11
C ILE A 203 3.54 -8.15 -5.01
N ALA A 204 2.83 -8.25 -6.15
CA ALA A 204 1.45 -8.71 -6.20
C ALA A 204 1.29 -10.13 -5.66
N GLU A 205 2.20 -11.05 -5.99
CA GLU A 205 2.21 -12.42 -5.43
C GLU A 205 2.43 -12.44 -3.93
N THR A 206 3.31 -11.58 -3.41
CA THR A 206 3.51 -11.45 -1.97
C THR A 206 2.23 -10.95 -1.29
N ILE A 207 1.56 -9.95 -1.87
CA ILE A 207 0.29 -9.44 -1.38
C ILE A 207 -0.79 -10.52 -1.42
N ARG A 208 -0.90 -11.29 -2.51
CA ARG A 208 -1.83 -12.41 -2.64
C ARG A 208 -1.61 -13.43 -1.51
N TRP A 209 -0.36 -13.85 -1.31
CA TRP A 209 -0.03 -14.81 -0.25
C TRP A 209 -0.44 -14.29 1.14
N LEU A 210 -0.17 -13.02 1.46
CA LEU A 210 -0.56 -12.42 2.74
C LEU A 210 -2.09 -12.28 2.87
N ALA A 211 -2.77 -12.00 1.76
CA ALA A 211 -4.22 -11.85 1.72
C ALA A 211 -4.96 -13.18 1.92
N SER A 212 -4.39 -14.32 1.48
CA SER A 212 -5.10 -15.61 1.45
C SER A 212 -4.41 -16.71 2.28
N ASP A 213 -3.13 -16.96 2.07
CA ASP A 213 -2.46 -18.20 2.45
C ASP A 213 -1.50 -18.08 3.65
N ALA A 214 -1.07 -16.86 3.98
CA ALA A 214 -0.17 -16.65 5.10
C ALA A 214 -0.76 -17.19 6.42
N PRO A 215 -0.01 -17.98 7.20
CA PRO A 215 -0.51 -18.52 8.46
C PRO A 215 -0.82 -17.38 9.46
N ALA A 216 -1.81 -17.60 10.33
CA ALA A 216 -2.23 -16.61 11.31
C ALA A 216 -1.08 -16.17 12.24
N SER A 217 -0.18 -17.08 12.58
CA SER A 217 1.01 -16.80 13.41
C SER A 217 2.00 -15.81 12.76
N ALA A 218 1.89 -15.56 11.45
CA ALA A 218 2.69 -14.55 10.76
C ALA A 218 2.13 -13.13 10.92
N THR A 219 1.00 -12.92 11.63
CA THR A 219 0.44 -11.58 11.85
C THR A 219 1.49 -10.64 12.46
N GLY A 220 1.56 -9.41 11.98
CA GLY A 220 2.59 -8.43 12.34
C GLY A 220 3.85 -8.51 11.47
N ALA A 221 3.96 -9.50 10.58
CA ALA A 221 5.10 -9.61 9.68
C ALA A 221 5.18 -8.42 8.72
N VAL A 222 6.41 -8.03 8.44
CA VAL A 222 6.76 -7.03 7.42
C VAL A 222 7.69 -7.70 6.43
N ILE A 223 7.24 -7.89 5.21
CA ILE A 223 7.96 -8.62 4.17
C ILE A 223 8.67 -7.62 3.24
N ASP A 224 10.00 -7.75 3.16
CA ASP A 224 10.80 -6.97 2.23
C ASP A 224 10.80 -7.63 0.86
N VAL A 225 10.39 -6.89 -0.19
CA VAL A 225 10.43 -7.32 -1.60
C VAL A 225 11.18 -6.25 -2.38
N ASN A 226 12.53 -6.21 -2.19
CA ASN A 226 13.33 -5.08 -2.61
C ASN A 226 14.68 -5.47 -3.26
N GLY A 227 14.88 -6.75 -3.60
CA GLY A 227 16.11 -7.24 -4.23
C GLY A 227 17.34 -7.09 -3.34
N ALA A 228 17.17 -7.15 -2.02
CA ALA A 228 18.18 -6.93 -0.98
C ALA A 228 18.79 -5.50 -0.97
N SER A 229 18.16 -4.53 -1.62
CA SER A 229 18.60 -3.11 -1.56
C SER A 229 18.45 -2.49 -0.16
N TYR A 230 17.78 -3.20 0.73
CA TYR A 230 17.78 -3.01 2.18
C TYR A 230 17.50 -4.36 2.86
N VAL A 231 18.27 -4.69 3.89
CA VAL A 231 18.06 -5.84 4.79
C VAL A 231 18.06 -5.37 6.23
N ARG A 232 17.23 -5.98 7.07
CA ARG A 232 17.07 -5.65 8.50
C ARG A 232 17.89 -6.60 9.35
#